data_4d44c89cc53e9fdc19b9b21150834825
#
_entry.id   4d44c89cc53e9fdc19b9b21150834825
#
_cell.length_a   1.000
_cell.length_b   1.000
_cell.length_c   1.000
_cell.angle_alpha   90.00
_cell.angle_beta   90.00
_cell.angle_gamma   90.00
#
_symmetry.space_group_name_H-M   'P 1'
#
loop_
_entity.id
_entity.type
_entity.pdbx_description
1 polymer ?
#
loop_
_entity_poly.entity_id
_entity_poly.type
_entity_poly.pdbx_seq_one_letter_code
_entity_poly.pdbx_strand_id
1 'polypeptide(L)'
;TNGLSWTSGYCQVVARQPLVIDNREKELLRGLALQVADIANHPCQDQKRNLWRRHNDLQETRPLIFCDPENAWYEIFPAASLKCKNALARIWEFKLLKEIYWAKIIKDDRVCEPYFSVHYIYNLTKRGVAVDFIEPHIADGAHTWKAPLAEYSILSEMKPEEICIDFEKTNALLQL
;
A
#
# COMPACT_ATOMS: atom_id res chain seq x y z
N THR A 1 -5.95 -3.55 17.75
CA THR A 1 -5.47 -3.78 16.37
C THR A 1 -4.76 -2.53 15.92
N ASN A 2 -3.44 -2.56 15.95
CA ASN A 2 -2.57 -1.44 15.64
C ASN A 2 -2.86 -0.93 14.23
N GLY A 3 -3.23 0.34 14.11
CA GLY A 3 -3.31 1.08 12.85
C GLY A 3 -1.94 1.14 12.19
N LEU A 4 -1.61 0.10 11.48
CA LEU A 4 -0.35 -0.04 10.78
C LEU A 4 -0.49 0.68 9.44
N SER A 5 0.35 1.67 9.18
CA SER A 5 0.52 2.15 7.80
C SER A 5 0.69 0.93 6.88
N TRP A 6 0.18 0.98 5.67
CA TRP A 6 0.22 -0.13 4.71
C TRP A 6 1.62 -0.75 4.57
N THR A 7 2.67 0.05 4.67
CA THR A 7 4.06 -0.38 4.63
C THR A 7 4.46 -1.18 5.86
N SER A 8 4.03 -0.77 7.07
CA SER A 8 4.38 -1.50 8.30
C SER A 8 3.62 -2.80 8.43
N GLY A 9 2.34 -2.86 8.04
CA GLY A 9 1.53 -4.08 8.04
C GLY A 9 2.06 -5.12 7.06
N TYR A 10 2.42 -4.71 5.85
CA TYR A 10 3.03 -5.56 4.84
C TYR A 10 4.35 -6.17 5.33
N CYS A 11 5.28 -5.33 5.82
CA CYS A 11 6.55 -5.78 6.35
C CYS A 11 6.38 -6.75 7.53
N GLN A 12 5.42 -6.53 8.42
CA GLN A 12 5.14 -7.43 9.55
C GLN A 12 4.57 -8.78 9.10
N VAL A 13 3.67 -8.80 8.11
CA VAL A 13 3.14 -10.06 7.58
C VAL A 13 4.26 -10.88 6.95
N VAL A 14 5.08 -10.24 6.11
CA VAL A 14 6.19 -10.91 5.42
C VAL A 14 7.28 -11.36 6.40
N ALA A 15 7.57 -10.56 7.44
CA ALA A 15 8.59 -10.91 8.43
C ALA A 15 8.22 -12.14 9.28
N ARG A 16 6.91 -12.40 9.47
CA ARG A 16 6.41 -13.42 10.42
C ARG A 16 5.97 -14.74 9.77
N GLN A 17 5.82 -14.77 8.45
CA GLN A 17 5.29 -15.95 7.77
C GLN A 17 6.30 -16.52 6.75
N PRO A 18 6.26 -17.85 6.48
CA PRO A 18 7.00 -18.40 5.37
C PRO A 18 6.49 -17.81 4.05
N LEU A 19 7.41 -17.43 3.16
CA LEU A 19 7.11 -16.88 1.84
C LEU A 19 6.70 -18.02 0.87
N VAL A 20 5.61 -18.73 1.23
CA VAL A 20 5.11 -19.85 0.43
C VAL A 20 3.63 -19.57 0.12
N ILE A 21 3.35 -19.38 -1.15
CA ILE A 21 1.99 -19.26 -1.69
C ILE A 21 1.70 -20.53 -2.49
N ASP A 22 0.56 -21.17 -2.25
CA ASP A 22 0.19 -22.38 -2.97
C ASP A 22 -0.10 -22.10 -4.45
N ASN A 23 -0.09 -23.16 -5.28
CA ASN A 23 -0.26 -23.03 -6.73
C ASN A 23 -1.66 -22.49 -7.10
N ARG A 24 -2.69 -22.85 -6.36
CA ARG A 24 -4.06 -22.36 -6.62
C ARG A 24 -4.17 -20.86 -6.38
N GLU A 25 -3.55 -20.37 -5.29
CA GLU A 25 -3.51 -18.94 -4.98
C GLU A 25 -2.66 -18.18 -6.00
N LYS A 26 -1.52 -18.76 -6.44
CA LYS A 26 -0.70 -18.20 -7.53
C LYS A 26 -1.49 -18.08 -8.84
N GLU A 27 -2.26 -19.08 -9.22
CA GLU A 27 -3.09 -19.03 -10.42
C GLU A 27 -4.18 -17.95 -10.32
N LEU A 28 -4.82 -17.81 -9.16
CA LEU A 28 -5.79 -16.75 -8.91
C LEU A 28 -5.15 -15.38 -9.05
N LEU A 29 -4.00 -15.16 -8.39
CA LEU A 29 -3.28 -13.89 -8.44
C LEU A 29 -2.81 -13.57 -9.86
N ARG A 30 -2.30 -14.54 -10.61
CA ARG A 30 -1.93 -14.38 -12.03
C ARG A 30 -3.13 -13.98 -12.89
N GLY A 31 -4.29 -14.61 -12.67
CA GLY A 31 -5.51 -14.24 -13.38
C GLY A 31 -5.97 -12.82 -13.11
N LEU A 32 -5.81 -12.32 -11.89
CA LEU A 32 -6.08 -10.92 -11.55
C LEU A 32 -5.02 -9.98 -12.15
N ALA A 33 -3.74 -10.36 -12.07
CA ALA A 33 -2.65 -9.58 -12.62
C ALA A 33 -2.76 -9.42 -14.15
N LEU A 34 -3.19 -10.46 -14.88
CA LEU A 34 -3.47 -10.36 -16.31
C LEU A 34 -4.58 -9.34 -16.62
N GLN A 35 -5.65 -9.31 -15.82
CA GLN A 35 -6.70 -8.30 -15.99
C GLN A 35 -6.17 -6.88 -15.75
N VAL A 36 -5.30 -6.68 -14.74
CA VAL A 36 -4.65 -5.39 -14.51
C VAL A 36 -3.72 -5.03 -15.67
N ALA A 37 -2.97 -5.98 -16.19
CA ALA A 37 -2.09 -5.77 -17.36
C ALA A 37 -2.88 -5.35 -18.60
N ASP A 38 -4.01 -5.99 -18.88
CA ASP A 38 -4.90 -5.61 -19.98
C ASP A 38 -5.42 -4.18 -19.83
N ILE A 39 -5.83 -3.80 -18.61
CA ILE A 39 -6.26 -2.44 -18.30
C ILE A 39 -5.11 -1.45 -18.50
N ALA A 40 -3.92 -1.76 -17.98
CA ALA A 40 -2.75 -0.90 -18.02
C ALA A 40 -2.21 -0.67 -19.45
N ASN A 41 -2.39 -1.66 -20.33
CA ASN A 41 -2.00 -1.58 -21.75
C ASN A 41 -3.07 -0.93 -22.63
N HIS A 42 -4.23 -0.59 -22.10
CA HIS A 42 -5.26 0.07 -22.88
C HIS A 42 -4.83 1.52 -23.25
N PRO A 43 -5.03 1.98 -24.51
CA PRO A 43 -4.60 3.31 -24.97
C PRO A 43 -5.08 4.50 -24.13
N CYS A 44 -6.20 4.36 -23.39
CA CYS A 44 -6.67 5.40 -22.50
C CYS A 44 -5.70 5.72 -21.35
N GLN A 45 -4.81 4.79 -21.00
CA GLN A 45 -3.81 5.05 -19.94
C GLN A 45 -2.76 6.07 -20.39
N ASP A 46 -2.36 6.03 -21.65
CA ASP A 46 -1.44 7.04 -22.22
C ASP A 46 -2.09 8.42 -22.27
N GLN A 47 -3.39 8.49 -22.58
CA GLN A 47 -4.14 9.73 -22.52
C GLN A 47 -4.16 10.30 -21.10
N LYS A 48 -4.41 9.46 -20.08
CA LYS A 48 -4.38 9.86 -18.68
C LYS A 48 -2.98 10.31 -18.26
N ARG A 49 -1.91 9.57 -18.60
CA ARG A 49 -0.52 9.98 -18.33
C ARG A 49 -0.20 11.34 -18.92
N ASN A 50 -0.63 11.59 -20.16
CA ASN A 50 -0.40 12.87 -20.82
C ASN A 50 -1.17 14.01 -20.13
N LEU A 51 -2.41 13.77 -19.70
CA LEU A 51 -3.17 14.76 -18.93
C LEU A 51 -2.47 15.10 -17.61
N TRP A 52 -2.04 14.10 -16.85
CA TRP A 52 -1.31 14.31 -15.58
C TRP A 52 0.03 15.02 -15.81
N ARG A 53 0.79 14.66 -16.86
CA ARG A 53 2.05 15.34 -17.21
C ARG A 53 1.80 16.81 -17.51
N ARG A 54 0.84 17.13 -18.36
CA ARG A 54 0.48 18.52 -18.69
C ARG A 54 0.03 19.28 -17.45
N HIS A 55 -0.80 18.67 -16.61
CA HIS A 55 -1.25 19.27 -15.36
C HIS A 55 -0.07 19.61 -14.43
N ASN A 56 0.86 18.69 -14.25
CA ASN A 56 2.04 18.89 -13.41
C ASN A 56 3.02 19.92 -13.99
N ASP A 57 3.06 20.05 -15.34
CA ASP A 57 3.82 21.07 -16.06
C ASP A 57 3.10 22.43 -16.11
N LEU A 58 2.02 22.60 -15.35
CA LEU A 58 1.19 23.82 -15.29
C LEU A 58 0.63 24.24 -16.65
N GLN A 59 0.44 23.31 -17.57
CA GLN A 59 -0.20 23.55 -18.88
C GLN A 59 -1.73 23.47 -18.74
N GLU A 60 -2.43 24.16 -19.60
CA GLU A 60 -3.89 24.14 -19.62
C GLU A 60 -4.43 22.72 -19.85
N THR A 61 -5.25 22.25 -18.89
CA THR A 61 -5.97 20.98 -18.94
C THR A 61 -7.37 21.17 -18.34
N ARG A 62 -8.29 20.24 -18.64
CA ARG A 62 -9.48 20.14 -17.81
C ARG A 62 -9.09 19.75 -16.38
N PRO A 63 -9.94 20.01 -15.38
CA PRO A 63 -9.73 19.46 -14.04
C PRO A 63 -9.57 17.93 -14.08
N LEU A 64 -8.57 17.41 -13.36
CA LEU A 64 -8.37 15.99 -13.21
C LEU A 64 -9.00 15.51 -11.90
N ILE A 65 -9.60 14.36 -11.93
CA ILE A 65 -10.29 13.76 -10.79
C ILE A 65 -9.51 12.52 -10.35
N PHE A 66 -9.21 12.48 -9.06
CA PHE A 66 -8.66 11.30 -8.39
C PHE A 66 -9.55 10.99 -7.18
N CYS A 67 -10.15 9.82 -7.18
CA CYS A 67 -11.08 9.38 -6.14
C CYS A 67 -10.54 8.14 -5.43
N ASP A 68 -9.96 8.32 -4.24
CA ASP A 68 -9.58 7.18 -3.39
C ASP A 68 -10.64 6.95 -2.31
N PRO A 69 -11.34 5.81 -2.31
CA PRO A 69 -12.25 5.43 -1.24
C PRO A 69 -11.63 5.28 0.15
N GLU A 70 -10.30 5.27 0.28
CA GLU A 70 -9.58 5.11 1.54
C GLU A 70 -10.07 3.91 2.36
N ASN A 71 -10.62 4.12 3.56
CA ASN A 71 -11.11 3.04 4.42
C ASN A 71 -12.34 2.32 3.86
N ALA A 72 -13.11 2.95 2.98
CA ALA A 72 -14.27 2.31 2.33
C ALA A 72 -13.86 1.16 1.39
N TRP A 73 -12.58 1.01 1.05
CA TRP A 73 -12.10 -0.19 0.36
C TRP A 73 -12.41 -1.48 1.11
N TYR A 74 -12.44 -1.46 2.44
CA TYR A 74 -12.79 -2.64 3.25
C TYR A 74 -14.28 -2.97 3.24
N GLU A 75 -15.14 -1.99 2.89
CA GLU A 75 -16.56 -2.21 2.65
C GLU A 75 -16.79 -2.77 1.24
N ILE A 76 -16.06 -2.26 0.24
CA ILE A 76 -16.11 -2.73 -1.15
C ILE A 76 -15.58 -4.17 -1.25
N PHE A 77 -14.45 -4.45 -0.58
CA PHE A 77 -13.81 -5.76 -0.53
C PHE A 77 -13.65 -6.22 0.92
N PRO A 78 -14.72 -6.66 1.60
CA PRO A 78 -14.60 -7.16 2.95
C PRO A 78 -13.70 -8.40 3.01
N ALA A 79 -13.01 -8.58 4.12
CA ALA A 79 -12.06 -9.67 4.30
C ALA A 79 -12.63 -11.07 3.96
N ALA A 80 -13.92 -11.28 4.16
CA ALA A 80 -14.61 -12.52 3.84
C ALA A 80 -14.78 -12.75 2.32
N SER A 81 -14.72 -11.73 1.48
CA SER A 81 -14.85 -11.83 0.03
C SER A 81 -13.56 -12.28 -0.66
N LEU A 82 -12.42 -12.17 -0.01
CA LEU A 82 -11.12 -12.57 -0.54
C LEU A 82 -11.02 -14.11 -0.57
N LYS A 83 -10.49 -14.63 -1.67
CA LYS A 83 -10.41 -16.07 -1.94
C LYS A 83 -9.11 -16.69 -1.44
N CYS A 84 -8.02 -15.92 -1.40
CA CYS A 84 -6.75 -16.37 -0.84
C CYS A 84 -6.85 -16.56 0.67
N LYS A 85 -6.10 -17.53 1.19
CA LYS A 85 -5.99 -17.85 2.63
C LYS A 85 -4.66 -17.38 3.21
N ASN A 86 -3.59 -17.50 2.43
CA ASN A 86 -2.27 -17.00 2.82
C ASN A 86 -2.31 -15.48 2.99
N ALA A 87 -1.77 -14.97 4.09
CA ALA A 87 -1.88 -13.56 4.44
C ALA A 87 -1.24 -12.62 3.40
N LEU A 88 -0.09 -13.02 2.83
CA LEU A 88 0.56 -12.24 1.77
C LEU A 88 -0.26 -12.28 0.47
N ALA A 89 -0.76 -13.47 0.08
CA ALA A 89 -1.59 -13.62 -1.11
C ALA A 89 -2.89 -12.80 -1.00
N ARG A 90 -3.49 -12.71 0.19
CA ARG A 90 -4.67 -11.85 0.46
C ARG A 90 -4.37 -10.37 0.25
N ILE A 91 -3.21 -9.90 0.70
CA ILE A 91 -2.78 -8.52 0.48
C ILE A 91 -2.65 -8.23 -1.02
N TRP A 92 -2.05 -9.15 -1.76
CA TRP A 92 -1.87 -9.02 -3.21
C TRP A 92 -3.20 -9.13 -3.96
N GLU A 93 -4.06 -10.05 -3.57
CA GLU A 93 -5.43 -10.18 -4.11
C GLU A 93 -6.20 -8.86 -3.93
N PHE A 94 -6.21 -8.32 -2.72
CA PHE A 94 -6.88 -7.06 -2.42
C PHE A 94 -6.32 -5.90 -3.25
N LYS A 95 -5.00 -5.81 -3.40
CA LYS A 95 -4.35 -4.78 -4.22
C LYS A 95 -4.78 -4.88 -5.70
N LEU A 96 -4.77 -6.09 -6.27
CA LEU A 96 -5.16 -6.31 -7.66
C LEU A 96 -6.66 -6.05 -7.88
N LEU A 97 -7.52 -6.46 -6.96
CA LEU A 97 -8.96 -6.18 -7.01
C LEU A 97 -9.24 -4.67 -6.96
N LYS A 98 -8.52 -3.92 -6.15
CA LYS A 98 -8.62 -2.45 -6.11
C LYS A 98 -8.29 -1.84 -7.48
N GLU A 99 -7.18 -2.25 -8.12
CA GLU A 99 -6.79 -1.75 -9.45
C GLU A 99 -7.90 -1.99 -10.48
N ILE A 100 -8.47 -3.20 -10.50
CA ILE A 100 -9.54 -3.58 -11.41
C ILE A 100 -10.81 -2.76 -11.16
N TYR A 101 -11.20 -2.61 -9.89
CA TYR A 101 -12.39 -1.84 -9.50
C TYR A 101 -12.22 -0.36 -9.85
N TRP A 102 -11.05 0.19 -9.59
CA TRP A 102 -10.74 1.58 -9.90
C TRP A 102 -10.93 1.87 -11.39
N ALA A 103 -10.35 1.02 -12.22
CA ALA A 103 -10.42 1.20 -13.66
C ALA A 103 -11.81 0.94 -14.25
N LYS A 104 -12.55 -0.06 -13.73
CA LYS A 104 -13.83 -0.50 -14.32
C LYS A 104 -15.05 0.21 -13.73
N ILE A 105 -15.00 0.60 -12.45
CA ILE A 105 -16.15 1.14 -11.72
C ILE A 105 -15.99 2.63 -11.44
N ILE A 106 -14.91 3.03 -10.77
CA ILE A 106 -14.69 4.45 -10.43
C ILE A 106 -14.43 5.27 -11.69
N LYS A 107 -13.56 4.78 -12.57
CA LYS A 107 -13.28 5.39 -13.89
C LYS A 107 -12.84 6.85 -13.84
N ASP A 108 -12.12 7.22 -12.80
CA ASP A 108 -11.49 8.53 -12.67
C ASP A 108 -10.24 8.68 -13.56
N ASP A 109 -9.46 9.75 -13.34
CA ASP A 109 -8.24 10.01 -14.11
C ASP A 109 -7.00 9.28 -13.59
N ARG A 110 -7.13 8.42 -12.59
CA ARG A 110 -6.02 7.62 -12.10
C ARG A 110 -5.46 6.72 -13.20
N VAL A 111 -4.14 6.71 -13.33
CA VAL A 111 -3.44 5.81 -14.26
C VAL A 111 -3.32 4.42 -13.62
N CYS A 112 -3.67 3.39 -14.37
CA CYS A 112 -3.35 2.00 -14.02
C CYS A 112 -1.99 1.67 -14.64
N GLU A 113 -1.01 1.32 -13.81
CA GLU A 113 0.35 1.05 -14.27
C GLU A 113 0.58 -0.46 -14.50
N PRO A 114 1.41 -0.85 -15.50
CA PRO A 114 1.64 -2.24 -15.88
C PRO A 114 2.68 -2.94 -14.98
N TYR A 115 2.87 -2.48 -13.74
CA TYR A 115 3.81 -3.09 -12.82
C TYR A 115 3.19 -3.31 -11.44
N PHE A 116 3.65 -4.36 -10.79
CA PHE A 116 3.28 -4.69 -9.42
C PHE A 116 4.46 -4.40 -8.49
N SER A 117 4.29 -3.41 -7.61
CA SER A 117 5.36 -3.00 -6.69
C SER A 117 5.48 -3.97 -5.52
N VAL A 118 6.67 -4.50 -5.34
CA VAL A 118 7.10 -5.25 -4.17
C VAL A 118 7.97 -4.34 -3.31
N HIS A 119 7.63 -4.19 -2.04
CA HIS A 119 8.35 -3.29 -1.13
C HIS A 119 9.54 -4.00 -0.50
N TYR A 120 10.59 -3.24 -0.19
CA TYR A 120 11.69 -3.72 0.64
C TYR A 120 11.18 -4.17 2.01
N ILE A 121 11.74 -5.25 2.51
CA ILE A 121 11.57 -5.68 3.90
C ILE A 121 12.65 -5.00 4.72
N TYR A 122 12.26 -4.19 5.69
CA TYR A 122 13.19 -3.42 6.50
C TYR A 122 12.71 -3.24 7.92
N ASN A 123 13.65 -2.99 8.82
CA ASN A 123 13.41 -2.55 10.18
C ASN A 123 13.94 -1.12 10.34
N LEU A 124 13.22 -0.35 11.16
CA LEU A 124 13.64 0.99 11.56
C LEU A 124 14.06 0.96 13.03
N THR A 125 15.17 1.60 13.35
CA THR A 125 15.54 1.84 14.74
C THR A 125 14.66 2.93 15.33
N LYS A 126 14.48 2.93 16.65
CA LYS A 126 13.73 3.97 17.33
C LYS A 126 14.56 5.26 17.38
N ARG A 127 13.89 6.40 17.20
CA ARG A 127 14.51 7.74 17.22
C ARG A 127 15.02 8.20 18.60
N GLY A 128 15.03 7.32 19.61
CA GLY A 128 15.44 7.65 20.99
C GLY A 128 14.30 8.17 21.85
N VAL A 129 13.34 8.88 21.28
CA VAL A 129 12.17 9.43 21.98
C VAL A 129 10.95 8.58 21.72
N ALA A 130 10.27 8.12 22.78
CA ALA A 130 9.03 7.37 22.67
C ALA A 130 7.86 8.29 22.30
N VAL A 131 6.97 7.79 21.45
CA VAL A 131 5.71 8.47 21.11
C VAL A 131 4.57 7.75 21.80
N ASP A 132 3.86 8.44 22.68
CA ASP A 132 2.66 7.93 23.33
C ASP A 132 1.46 8.17 22.42
N PHE A 133 0.92 7.10 21.84
CA PHE A 133 -0.30 7.17 21.06
C PHE A 133 -1.54 7.18 21.95
N ILE A 134 -2.50 7.99 21.58
CA ILE A 134 -3.83 8.02 22.17
C ILE A 134 -4.72 7.20 21.26
N GLU A 135 -5.23 6.07 21.78
CA GLU A 135 -6.10 5.18 21.00
C GLU A 135 -7.42 5.89 20.67
N PRO A 136 -7.92 5.71 19.45
CA PRO A 136 -9.20 6.27 19.06
C PRO A 136 -10.35 5.57 19.77
N HIS A 137 -11.43 6.29 20.02
CA HIS A 137 -12.64 5.74 20.66
C HIS A 137 -13.44 4.81 19.74
N ILE A 138 -13.15 4.84 18.43
CA ILE A 138 -13.81 4.04 17.41
C ILE A 138 -12.74 3.15 16.74
N ALA A 139 -13.06 1.89 16.50
CA ALA A 139 -12.18 0.99 15.76
C ALA A 139 -11.85 1.64 14.38
N ASP A 140 -10.58 1.60 14.01
CA ASP A 140 -10.06 2.23 12.79
C ASP A 140 -10.21 3.78 12.72
N GLY A 141 -10.47 4.44 13.86
CA GLY A 141 -10.47 5.89 13.96
C GLY A 141 -9.08 6.51 13.84
N ALA A 142 -9.03 7.82 13.64
CA ALA A 142 -7.77 8.55 13.56
C ALA A 142 -6.99 8.48 14.88
N HIS A 143 -5.74 8.03 14.82
CA HIS A 143 -4.84 8.05 15.95
C HIS A 143 -4.32 9.47 16.18
N THR A 144 -4.18 9.83 17.45
CA THR A 144 -3.47 11.04 17.85
C THR A 144 -2.34 10.66 18.82
N TRP A 145 -1.49 11.60 19.16
CA TRP A 145 -0.36 11.36 20.04
C TRP A 145 -0.11 12.56 20.93
N LYS A 146 0.48 12.33 22.08
CA LYS A 146 1.05 13.40 22.89
C LYS A 146 2.33 13.89 22.23
N ALA A 147 2.54 15.22 22.19
CA ALA A 147 3.74 15.78 21.64
C ALA A 147 4.99 15.23 22.34
N PRO A 148 5.83 14.42 21.68
CA PRO A 148 7.00 13.80 22.33
C PRO A 148 8.11 14.80 22.61
N LEU A 149 8.16 15.93 21.90
CA LEU A 149 9.14 16.99 22.03
C LEU A 149 8.51 18.20 22.75
N ALA A 150 8.06 17.99 23.99
CA ALA A 150 7.44 19.06 24.78
C ALA A 150 8.46 20.09 25.29
N GLU A 151 9.75 19.69 25.44
CA GLU A 151 10.82 20.53 25.96
C GLU A 151 12.12 20.37 25.15
N TYR A 152 12.91 21.44 25.05
CA TYR A 152 14.18 21.44 24.31
C TYR A 152 15.22 20.45 24.86
N SER A 153 15.17 20.12 26.15
CA SER A 153 16.05 19.12 26.77
C SER A 153 15.96 17.74 26.12
N ILE A 154 14.79 17.38 25.61
CA ILE A 154 14.53 16.07 24.99
C ILE A 154 15.28 15.94 23.63
N LEU A 155 15.65 17.04 23.00
CA LEU A 155 16.40 16.99 21.74
C LEU A 155 17.74 16.26 21.86
N SER A 156 18.36 16.28 23.03
CA SER A 156 19.62 15.56 23.29
C SER A 156 19.46 14.03 23.29
N GLU A 157 18.24 13.53 23.47
CA GLU A 157 17.91 12.09 23.44
C GLU A 157 17.61 11.58 22.04
N MET A 158 17.39 12.49 21.09
CA MET A 158 17.09 12.12 19.71
C MET A 158 18.29 11.46 19.05
N LYS A 159 18.02 10.36 18.36
CA LYS A 159 18.98 9.64 17.53
C LYS A 159 18.51 9.61 16.08
N PRO A 160 19.43 9.64 15.11
CA PRO A 160 19.04 9.40 13.73
C PRO A 160 18.41 8.01 13.60
N GLU A 161 17.41 7.93 12.75
CA GLU A 161 16.76 6.66 12.43
C GLU A 161 17.65 5.89 11.45
N GLU A 162 17.94 4.64 11.77
CA GLU A 162 18.70 3.74 10.91
C GLU A 162 17.74 2.75 10.24
N ILE A 163 17.93 2.57 8.96
CA ILE A 163 17.16 1.64 8.14
C ILE A 163 18.00 0.40 7.88
N CYS A 164 17.55 -0.76 8.38
CA CYS A 164 18.17 -2.05 8.12
C CYS A 164 17.31 -2.84 7.14
N ILE A 165 17.77 -2.98 5.89
CA ILE A 165 17.05 -3.71 4.84
C ILE A 165 17.42 -5.19 4.91
N ASP A 166 16.41 -6.06 4.94
CA ASP A 166 16.54 -7.50 4.78
C ASP A 166 16.50 -7.84 3.27
N PHE A 167 17.68 -7.81 2.64
CA PHE A 167 17.80 -8.10 1.21
C PHE A 167 17.49 -9.56 0.87
N GLU A 168 17.77 -10.50 1.76
CA GLU A 168 17.49 -11.92 1.54
C GLU A 168 15.98 -12.14 1.40
N LYS A 169 15.20 -11.68 2.36
CA LYS A 169 13.75 -11.77 2.31
C LYS A 169 13.14 -10.93 1.17
N THR A 170 13.69 -9.75 0.90
CA THR A 170 13.22 -8.91 -0.21
C THR A 170 13.41 -9.64 -1.54
N ASN A 171 14.56 -10.25 -1.78
CA ASN A 171 14.84 -11.01 -3.00
C ASN A 171 13.97 -12.27 -3.09
N ALA A 172 13.78 -13.01 -1.98
CA ALA A 172 12.88 -14.15 -1.96
C ALA A 172 11.43 -13.76 -2.31
N LEU A 173 10.99 -12.58 -1.85
CA LEU A 173 9.67 -12.06 -2.17
C LEU A 173 9.51 -11.69 -3.66
N LEU A 174 10.57 -11.22 -4.30
CA LEU A 174 10.58 -10.90 -5.74
C LEU A 174 10.53 -12.16 -6.63
N GLN A 175 10.84 -13.34 -6.08
CA GLN A 175 10.83 -14.61 -6.82
C GLN A 175 9.48 -15.36 -6.69
N LEU A 176 8.55 -14.91 -5.88
CA LEU A 176 7.23 -15.52 -5.70
C LEU A 176 6.31 -15.30 -6.90
#